data_0e1886620d4abca8a970e5c185a8588e
#
_entry.id   0e1886620d4abca8a970e5c185a8588e
#
_cell.length_a   1.000
_cell.length_b   1.000
_cell.length_c   1.000
_cell.angle_alpha   90.00
_cell.angle_beta   90.00
_cell.angle_gamma   90.00
#
_symmetry.space_group_name_H-M   'P 1'
#
loop_
_entity.id
_entity.type
_entity.pdbx_description
1 polymer ?
#
loop_
_entity_poly.entity_id
_entity_poly.type
_entity_poly.pdbx_seq_one_letter_code
_entity_poly.pdbx_strand_id
1 'polypeptide(L)'
;GLGDVYKRQILAAAIALHAAWADTPRFDRVFGSHMVLPHGKNIPVSGTAAPNREITVTFGNTALKTKTDSKGKWSVTLPPMPPCATGQTLAAVQNGDSAKLEDVLVGEVWLASGQSNMLFRLNQTTTAKEDIAASGDDQLRLLNNVPQAHTNNAPYSAKDFDAVTTDNFYKGQWAASSPATSGPMTAVGYYFGKKLREGLGIPVGIIHSSLGGSEIAAWIPRQVINANNSFRTLRGNHWLDSPLISDWVRGRARKNISPRLNQGSPDHPYKPAFLYESGIAWTTALPITGVIWYQGESDAEIIDNAQNSMLLKTMISSWRKAFRNPEMPFVMIQLPRINDPSKIRAGWPEFREMQDAVAKTVPKVYSVNTIDLGSTNSDVHPPFKRPVGERAGNTALNKVYGKKIPCEGPALKAFKPSGSNILVQLDQAAGLTTTDGKEPAQFEIAGTDGTYHPAAAEIINRKGNTAVIRLSSPEVKSPKHARYCWNRFVTPNLVNGNQLPARPFRTDEPVLKK
;
A
#
# COMPACT_ATOMS: atom_id res chain seq x y z
N GLY A 1 11.70 -58.89 -15.28
CA GLY A 1 12.55 -58.76 -16.47
C GLY A 1 13.39 -57.48 -16.43
N LEU A 2 14.34 -57.31 -17.32
CA LEU A 2 15.27 -56.18 -17.41
C LEU A 2 14.59 -54.79 -17.31
N GLY A 3 13.33 -54.64 -17.77
CA GLY A 3 12.56 -53.42 -17.70
C GLY A 3 12.21 -52.93 -16.29
N ASP A 4 12.06 -53.83 -15.33
CA ASP A 4 11.71 -53.46 -13.95
C ASP A 4 12.94 -53.02 -13.15
N VAL A 5 14.13 -53.53 -13.50
CA VAL A 5 15.40 -53.10 -12.91
C VAL A 5 15.74 -51.68 -13.35
N TYR A 6 15.54 -51.34 -14.64
CA TYR A 6 15.73 -49.98 -15.17
C TYR A 6 14.72 -48.98 -14.59
N LYS A 7 13.44 -49.35 -14.44
CA LYS A 7 12.44 -48.49 -13.80
C LYS A 7 12.76 -48.21 -12.32
N ARG A 8 13.24 -49.23 -11.58
CA ARG A 8 13.68 -49.06 -10.18
C ARG A 8 14.94 -48.22 -10.07
N GLN A 9 15.89 -48.34 -11.01
CA GLN A 9 17.09 -47.49 -11.03
C GLN A 9 16.78 -46.04 -11.39
N ILE A 10 15.88 -45.80 -12.37
CA ILE A 10 15.42 -44.42 -12.71
C ILE A 10 14.63 -43.81 -11.57
N LEU A 11 13.77 -44.60 -10.90
CA LEU A 11 13.01 -44.11 -9.74
C LEU A 11 13.92 -43.84 -8.54
N ALA A 12 14.93 -44.68 -8.29
CA ALA A 12 15.93 -44.47 -7.23
C ALA A 12 16.83 -43.26 -7.55
N ALA A 13 17.24 -43.07 -8.81
CA ALA A 13 18.01 -41.90 -9.24
C ALA A 13 17.17 -40.62 -9.19
N ALA A 14 15.88 -40.66 -9.54
CA ALA A 14 14.97 -39.54 -9.40
C ALA A 14 14.68 -39.17 -7.95
N ILE A 15 14.54 -40.17 -7.06
CA ILE A 15 14.40 -39.97 -5.60
C ILE A 15 15.71 -39.43 -5.01
N ALA A 16 16.87 -39.91 -5.44
CA ALA A 16 18.18 -39.40 -4.99
C ALA A 16 18.43 -37.95 -5.47
N LEU A 17 18.03 -37.61 -6.70
CA LEU A 17 18.10 -36.25 -7.21
C LEU A 17 17.13 -35.28 -6.48
N HIS A 18 15.94 -35.74 -6.10
CA HIS A 18 15.02 -34.94 -5.26
C HIS A 18 15.53 -34.82 -3.81
N ALA A 19 16.18 -35.85 -3.26
CA ALA A 19 16.80 -35.79 -1.95
C ALA A 19 18.02 -34.84 -1.92
N ALA A 20 18.86 -34.83 -2.95
CA ALA A 20 20.03 -33.95 -3.04
C ALA A 20 19.68 -32.46 -3.10
N TRP A 21 18.50 -32.09 -3.62
CA TRP A 21 18.03 -30.70 -3.64
C TRP A 21 17.41 -30.23 -2.31
N ALA A 22 17.04 -31.14 -1.43
CA ALA A 22 16.47 -30.85 -0.12
C ALA A 22 17.53 -30.63 0.98
N ASP A 23 18.79 -30.99 0.73
CA ASP A 23 19.83 -31.06 1.76
C ASP A 23 20.61 -29.75 1.96
N THR A 24 20.68 -28.88 0.95
CA THR A 24 21.39 -27.61 1.06
C THR A 24 20.55 -26.56 1.79
N PRO A 25 21.09 -25.82 2.77
CA PRO A 25 20.41 -24.74 3.45
C PRO A 25 19.86 -23.70 2.48
N ARG A 26 18.65 -23.21 2.76
CA ARG A 26 18.01 -22.11 2.02
C ARG A 26 17.26 -21.22 2.99
N PHE A 27 17.28 -19.92 2.73
CA PHE A 27 16.45 -18.95 3.44
C PHE A 27 15.05 -18.86 2.81
N ASP A 28 14.07 -18.48 3.62
CA ASP A 28 12.74 -18.16 3.12
C ASP A 28 12.78 -16.94 2.19
N ARG A 29 11.82 -16.87 1.27
CA ARG A 29 11.76 -15.93 0.14
C ARG A 29 11.98 -14.45 0.48
N VAL A 30 11.63 -14.01 1.70
CA VAL A 30 11.77 -12.60 2.10
C VAL A 30 13.22 -12.19 2.30
N PHE A 31 14.11 -13.16 2.61
CA PHE A 31 15.52 -12.93 2.82
C PHE A 31 16.29 -12.96 1.50
N GLY A 32 17.21 -12.05 1.32
CA GLY A 32 18.05 -11.96 0.12
C GLY A 32 19.29 -11.11 0.36
N SER A 33 20.32 -11.29 -0.46
CA SER A 33 21.45 -10.36 -0.48
C SER A 33 20.98 -8.94 -0.75
N HIS A 34 21.67 -7.95 -0.20
CA HIS A 34 21.31 -6.52 -0.27
C HIS A 34 20.05 -6.10 0.51
N MET A 35 19.49 -6.97 1.34
CA MET A 35 18.32 -6.62 2.15
C MET A 35 18.64 -5.70 3.32
N VAL A 36 17.59 -5.13 3.93
CA VAL A 36 17.65 -4.50 5.25
C VAL A 36 16.91 -5.38 6.24
N LEU A 37 17.57 -5.72 7.35
CA LEU A 37 16.94 -6.32 8.53
C LEU A 37 16.41 -5.20 9.44
N PRO A 38 15.21 -5.34 10.03
CA PRO A 38 14.64 -4.31 10.91
C PRO A 38 15.46 -4.12 12.19
N HIS A 39 15.84 -2.86 12.49
CA HIS A 39 16.55 -2.55 13.73
C HIS A 39 15.63 -2.58 14.96
N GLY A 40 16.22 -2.75 16.15
CA GLY A 40 15.52 -2.63 17.44
C GLY A 40 14.44 -3.67 17.70
N LYS A 41 14.36 -4.73 16.90
CA LYS A 41 13.35 -5.80 16.99
C LYS A 41 14.00 -7.17 17.01
N ASN A 42 13.33 -8.14 17.64
CA ASN A 42 13.63 -9.56 17.43
C ASN A 42 13.28 -9.94 16.00
N ILE A 43 14.22 -10.56 15.28
CA ILE A 43 14.07 -10.91 13.87
C ILE A 43 14.01 -12.43 13.71
N PRO A 44 12.85 -13.03 13.45
CA PRO A 44 12.76 -14.42 13.05
C PRO A 44 13.45 -14.60 11.70
N VAL A 45 14.45 -15.44 11.62
CA VAL A 45 15.12 -15.87 10.39
C VAL A 45 14.81 -17.33 10.19
N SER A 46 14.32 -17.69 9.01
CA SER A 46 13.82 -19.04 8.74
C SER A 46 14.17 -19.53 7.34
N GLY A 47 14.01 -20.84 7.15
CA GLY A 47 14.29 -21.48 5.88
C GLY A 47 14.13 -22.98 5.92
N THR A 48 14.77 -23.67 4.97
CA THR A 48 14.78 -25.13 4.84
C THR A 48 16.20 -25.68 4.71
N ALA A 49 16.43 -26.91 5.17
CA ALA A 49 17.69 -27.66 5.02
C ALA A 49 17.40 -29.15 5.22
N ALA A 50 18.45 -30.02 5.30
CA ALA A 50 18.28 -31.44 5.58
C ALA A 50 17.51 -31.67 6.89
N PRO A 51 16.50 -32.57 6.92
CA PRO A 51 15.67 -32.82 8.08
C PRO A 51 16.42 -33.36 9.30
N ASN A 52 15.91 -33.03 10.51
CA ASN A 52 16.36 -33.58 11.80
C ASN A 52 17.85 -33.39 12.11
N ARG A 53 18.47 -32.32 11.56
CA ARG A 53 19.90 -32.00 11.75
C ARG A 53 20.10 -30.61 12.36
N GLU A 54 21.22 -30.43 13.05
CA GLU A 54 21.61 -29.12 13.57
C GLU A 54 21.97 -28.19 12.40
N ILE A 55 21.55 -26.93 12.50
CA ILE A 55 21.91 -25.84 11.60
C ILE A 55 22.39 -24.66 12.42
N THR A 56 23.45 -24.00 11.98
CA THR A 56 23.99 -22.79 12.60
C THR A 56 23.70 -21.60 11.70
N VAL A 57 23.10 -20.55 12.26
CA VAL A 57 22.82 -19.28 11.56
C VAL A 57 23.69 -18.19 12.17
N THR A 58 24.43 -17.47 11.32
CA THR A 58 25.32 -16.39 11.75
C THR A 58 24.96 -15.06 11.10
N PHE A 59 25.06 -13.97 11.88
CA PHE A 59 24.95 -12.60 11.39
C PHE A 59 25.84 -11.69 12.25
N GLY A 60 26.83 -11.04 11.64
CA GLY A 60 27.86 -10.29 12.38
C GLY A 60 28.56 -11.20 13.40
N ASN A 61 28.56 -10.79 14.66
CA ASN A 61 29.15 -11.56 15.77
C ASN A 61 28.16 -12.53 16.43
N THR A 62 26.93 -12.61 15.92
CA THR A 62 25.88 -13.49 16.48
C THR A 62 25.92 -14.84 15.77
N ALA A 63 25.97 -15.93 16.52
CA ALA A 63 25.84 -17.29 16.03
C ALA A 63 24.75 -18.01 16.84
N LEU A 64 23.74 -18.54 16.16
CA LEU A 64 22.59 -19.22 16.75
C LEU A 64 22.47 -20.62 16.17
N LYS A 65 22.18 -21.61 17.03
CA LYS A 65 21.96 -22.99 16.62
C LYS A 65 20.50 -23.37 16.82
N THR A 66 20.00 -24.17 15.89
CA THR A 66 18.67 -24.79 15.98
C THR A 66 18.72 -26.17 15.29
N LYS A 67 17.63 -26.91 15.37
CA LYS A 67 17.48 -28.18 14.66
C LYS A 67 16.35 -28.08 13.67
N THR A 68 16.57 -28.57 12.45
CA THR A 68 15.51 -28.68 11.46
C THR A 68 14.44 -29.69 11.89
N ASP A 69 13.18 -29.45 11.61
CA ASP A 69 12.08 -30.39 11.84
C ASP A 69 12.13 -31.58 10.84
N SER A 70 11.17 -32.50 10.94
CA SER A 70 11.04 -33.64 10.03
C SER A 70 10.77 -33.29 8.57
N LYS A 71 10.39 -32.03 8.30
CA LYS A 71 10.17 -31.47 6.95
C LYS A 71 11.32 -30.59 6.48
N GLY A 72 12.42 -30.55 7.25
CA GLY A 72 13.60 -29.74 6.98
C GLY A 72 13.41 -28.24 7.27
N LYS A 73 12.34 -27.79 7.92
CA LYS A 73 12.16 -26.38 8.28
C LYS A 73 12.98 -26.03 9.52
N TRP A 74 13.55 -24.83 9.50
CA TRP A 74 14.28 -24.27 10.63
C TRP A 74 13.91 -22.80 10.86
N SER A 75 14.10 -22.33 12.09
CA SER A 75 13.97 -20.93 12.45
C SER A 75 14.87 -20.62 13.65
N VAL A 76 15.48 -19.44 13.63
CA VAL A 76 16.17 -18.80 14.76
C VAL A 76 15.64 -17.38 14.94
N THR A 77 15.90 -16.77 16.08
CA THR A 77 15.52 -15.38 16.32
C THR A 77 16.77 -14.57 16.63
N LEU A 78 17.17 -13.69 15.70
CA LEU A 78 18.25 -12.72 15.96
C LEU A 78 17.77 -11.69 16.99
N PRO A 79 18.63 -11.30 17.95
CA PRO A 79 18.29 -10.27 18.93
C PRO A 79 18.14 -8.90 18.29
N PRO A 80 17.53 -7.93 19.00
CA PRO A 80 17.47 -6.55 18.56
C PRO A 80 18.87 -5.97 18.32
N MET A 81 19.04 -5.30 17.17
CA MET A 81 20.32 -4.70 16.78
C MET A 81 20.14 -3.21 16.51
N PRO A 82 21.16 -2.38 16.74
CA PRO A 82 21.15 -0.98 16.32
C PRO A 82 21.21 -0.89 14.78
N PRO A 83 20.84 0.26 14.19
CA PRO A 83 21.05 0.50 12.77
C PRO A 83 22.51 0.33 12.37
N CYS A 84 22.76 -0.30 11.22
CA CYS A 84 24.11 -0.53 10.69
C CYS A 84 24.11 -0.37 9.17
N ALA A 85 24.89 0.57 8.69
CA ALA A 85 25.07 0.86 7.27
C ALA A 85 26.20 0.05 6.62
N THR A 86 26.97 -0.71 7.40
CA THR A 86 27.99 -1.62 6.88
C THR A 86 27.35 -2.95 6.51
N GLY A 87 27.57 -3.38 5.28
CA GLY A 87 27.07 -4.68 4.78
C GLY A 87 27.68 -5.84 5.54
N GLN A 88 26.85 -6.75 5.99
CA GLN A 88 27.21 -7.95 6.73
C GLN A 88 26.69 -9.19 6.00
N THR A 89 27.27 -10.36 6.31
CA THR A 89 26.81 -11.64 5.76
C THR A 89 25.86 -12.31 6.75
N LEU A 90 24.66 -12.67 6.27
CA LEU A 90 23.75 -13.58 6.95
C LEU A 90 23.95 -14.98 6.36
N ALA A 91 24.41 -15.94 7.16
CA ALA A 91 24.70 -17.29 6.68
C ALA A 91 23.97 -18.37 7.48
N ALA A 92 23.60 -19.44 6.80
CA ALA A 92 23.06 -20.66 7.40
C ALA A 92 23.92 -21.83 6.97
N VAL A 93 24.45 -22.60 7.92
CA VAL A 93 25.41 -23.69 7.69
C VAL A 93 24.89 -24.98 8.30
N GLN A 94 24.89 -26.06 7.52
CA GLN A 94 24.54 -27.40 7.97
C GLN A 94 25.44 -28.43 7.27
N ASN A 95 26.11 -29.31 8.04
CA ASN A 95 26.96 -30.40 7.53
C ASN A 95 28.05 -29.98 6.51
N GLY A 96 28.56 -28.76 6.58
CA GLY A 96 29.53 -28.21 5.63
C GLY A 96 28.92 -27.46 4.45
N ASP A 97 27.65 -27.66 4.15
CA ASP A 97 26.92 -26.86 3.16
C ASP A 97 26.46 -25.52 3.74
N SER A 98 26.42 -24.46 2.91
CA SER A 98 26.03 -23.13 3.36
C SER A 98 25.18 -22.39 2.36
N ALA A 99 24.22 -21.62 2.87
CA ALA A 99 23.60 -20.51 2.15
C ALA A 99 24.09 -19.18 2.75
N LYS A 100 24.41 -18.22 1.89
CA LYS A 100 24.92 -16.90 2.31
C LYS A 100 24.13 -15.81 1.61
N LEU A 101 23.77 -14.79 2.37
CA LEU A 101 23.19 -13.56 1.90
C LEU A 101 24.18 -12.44 2.21
N GLU A 102 24.69 -11.81 1.17
CA GLU A 102 25.75 -10.80 1.28
C GLU A 102 25.17 -9.38 1.33
N ASP A 103 25.94 -8.46 1.89
CA ASP A 103 25.63 -7.03 1.94
C ASP A 103 24.26 -6.73 2.60
N VAL A 104 24.00 -7.38 3.74
CA VAL A 104 22.80 -7.20 4.54
C VAL A 104 23.01 -6.05 5.52
N LEU A 105 22.13 -5.04 5.45
CA LEU A 105 22.14 -3.89 6.34
C LEU A 105 21.14 -4.07 7.49
N VAL A 106 21.21 -3.17 8.50
CA VAL A 106 20.22 -3.10 9.59
C VAL A 106 19.62 -1.69 9.59
N GLY A 107 18.29 -1.57 9.55
CA GLY A 107 17.61 -0.28 9.46
C GLY A 107 16.10 -0.37 9.53
N GLU A 108 15.40 0.51 8.83
CA GLU A 108 13.94 0.52 8.73
C GLU A 108 13.46 -0.31 7.54
N VAL A 109 12.33 -1.00 7.71
CA VAL A 109 11.70 -1.75 6.60
C VAL A 109 10.22 -1.41 6.50
N TRP A 110 9.78 -1.00 5.31
CA TRP A 110 8.40 -0.65 5.01
C TRP A 110 7.86 -1.45 3.83
N LEU A 111 6.55 -1.73 3.87
CA LEU A 111 5.82 -2.37 2.77
C LEU A 111 5.02 -1.32 1.99
N ALA A 112 5.27 -1.21 0.69
CA ALA A 112 4.50 -0.41 -0.26
C ALA A 112 3.52 -1.33 -1.00
N SER A 113 2.21 -1.13 -0.82
CA SER A 113 1.19 -1.98 -1.43
C SER A 113 -0.05 -1.20 -1.86
N GLY A 114 -0.88 -1.79 -2.71
CA GLY A 114 -2.07 -1.17 -3.27
C GLY A 114 -2.33 -1.56 -4.72
N GLN A 115 -2.87 -0.63 -5.52
CA GLN A 115 -3.19 -0.90 -6.93
C GLN A 115 -2.31 -0.13 -7.92
N SER A 116 -2.81 0.20 -9.09
CA SER A 116 -2.03 0.74 -10.22
C SER A 116 -1.26 2.03 -9.90
N ASN A 117 -1.80 2.93 -9.08
CA ASN A 117 -1.10 4.14 -8.68
C ASN A 117 0.08 3.87 -7.72
N MET A 118 0.04 2.76 -6.96
CA MET A 118 1.22 2.26 -6.24
C MET A 118 2.17 1.50 -7.17
N LEU A 119 1.65 0.75 -8.15
CA LEU A 119 2.46 0.03 -9.15
C LEU A 119 3.19 0.97 -10.11
N PHE A 120 2.72 2.20 -10.28
CA PHE A 120 3.28 3.19 -11.20
C PHE A 120 4.78 3.37 -10.96
N ARG A 121 5.59 3.14 -12.00
CA ARG A 121 7.04 3.02 -11.89
C ARG A 121 7.73 4.38 -11.91
N LEU A 122 8.93 4.47 -11.33
CA LEU A 122 9.74 5.69 -11.34
C LEU A 122 10.06 6.15 -12.78
N ASN A 123 10.34 5.21 -13.69
CA ASN A 123 10.62 5.51 -15.10
C ASN A 123 9.40 5.99 -15.90
N GLN A 124 8.21 6.04 -15.32
CA GLN A 124 6.98 6.56 -15.92
C GLN A 124 6.61 7.96 -15.41
N THR A 125 7.35 8.48 -14.43
CA THR A 125 7.08 9.80 -13.83
C THR A 125 7.53 10.94 -14.72
N THR A 126 7.02 12.14 -14.49
CA THR A 126 7.41 13.37 -15.21
C THR A 126 8.88 13.74 -14.99
N THR A 127 9.47 13.31 -13.87
CA THR A 127 10.85 13.62 -13.46
C THR A 127 11.77 12.40 -13.54
N ALA A 128 11.36 11.36 -14.29
CA ALA A 128 12.03 10.06 -14.34
C ALA A 128 13.52 10.16 -14.68
N LYS A 129 13.88 10.95 -15.69
CA LYS A 129 15.27 11.05 -16.18
C LYS A 129 16.22 11.55 -15.10
N GLU A 130 15.86 12.65 -14.45
CA GLU A 130 16.69 13.26 -13.40
C GLU A 130 16.69 12.43 -12.11
N ASP A 131 15.53 11.89 -11.71
CA ASP A 131 15.42 11.10 -10.47
C ASP A 131 16.15 9.77 -10.57
N ILE A 132 16.10 9.10 -11.72
CA ILE A 132 16.84 7.86 -11.95
C ILE A 132 18.34 8.15 -11.97
N ALA A 133 18.79 9.20 -12.66
CA ALA A 133 20.21 9.56 -12.67
C ALA A 133 20.74 9.86 -11.25
N ALA A 134 19.92 10.45 -10.38
CA ALA A 134 20.28 10.80 -8.99
C ALA A 134 19.89 9.70 -7.96
N SER A 135 19.58 8.48 -8.39
CA SER A 135 19.00 7.44 -7.50
C SER A 135 20.05 6.59 -6.77
N GLY A 136 21.34 6.83 -6.95
CA GLY A 136 22.39 6.10 -6.24
C GLY A 136 22.36 6.34 -4.73
N ASP A 137 21.99 5.32 -3.95
CA ASP A 137 22.04 5.32 -2.48
C ASP A 137 22.16 3.87 -1.98
N ASP A 138 23.37 3.51 -1.55
CA ASP A 138 23.66 2.16 -1.05
C ASP A 138 22.91 1.80 0.24
N GLN A 139 22.29 2.75 0.91
CA GLN A 139 21.51 2.51 2.12
C GLN A 139 20.00 2.55 1.87
N LEU A 140 19.55 2.85 0.66
CA LEU A 140 18.18 2.62 0.22
C LEU A 140 18.10 1.28 -0.51
N ARG A 141 17.39 0.31 0.03
CA ARG A 141 17.28 -1.03 -0.51
C ARG A 141 15.86 -1.32 -0.99
N LEU A 142 15.75 -1.91 -2.15
CA LEU A 142 14.50 -2.06 -2.88
C LEU A 142 14.23 -3.54 -3.17
N LEU A 143 13.10 -4.05 -2.72
CA LEU A 143 12.57 -5.34 -3.13
C LEU A 143 11.31 -5.09 -3.99
N ASN A 144 11.48 -5.14 -5.30
CA ASN A 144 10.40 -4.89 -6.24
C ASN A 144 9.76 -6.19 -6.71
N ASN A 145 8.60 -6.55 -6.16
CA ASN A 145 7.84 -7.72 -6.60
C ASN A 145 7.03 -7.39 -7.85
N VAL A 146 7.46 -7.96 -8.97
CA VAL A 146 6.86 -7.75 -10.29
C VAL A 146 5.85 -8.85 -10.57
N PRO A 147 4.57 -8.51 -10.88
CA PRO A 147 3.58 -9.48 -11.34
C PRO A 147 4.02 -10.19 -12.62
N GLN A 148 3.85 -11.51 -12.69
CA GLN A 148 4.29 -12.33 -13.82
C GLN A 148 3.18 -12.56 -14.87
N ALA A 149 1.94 -12.17 -14.57
CA ALA A 149 0.84 -12.13 -15.51
C ALA A 149 0.14 -10.77 -15.45
N HIS A 150 -0.46 -10.40 -16.57
CA HIS A 150 -1.22 -9.15 -16.69
C HIS A 150 -2.71 -9.36 -16.40
N THR A 151 -3.43 -8.26 -16.20
CA THR A 151 -4.88 -8.21 -16.06
C THR A 151 -5.52 -7.35 -17.16
N ASN A 152 -4.95 -7.36 -18.38
CA ASN A 152 -5.51 -6.66 -19.52
C ASN A 152 -6.84 -7.32 -19.98
N ASN A 153 -7.57 -6.70 -20.90
CA ASN A 153 -8.88 -7.18 -21.36
C ASN A 153 -8.76 -8.29 -22.42
N ALA A 154 -8.00 -9.36 -22.14
CA ALA A 154 -7.78 -10.50 -23.02
C ALA A 154 -7.83 -11.83 -22.24
N PRO A 155 -8.24 -12.94 -22.87
CA PRO A 155 -8.15 -14.27 -22.27
C PRO A 155 -6.72 -14.62 -21.89
N TYR A 156 -6.54 -15.35 -20.80
CA TYR A 156 -5.25 -15.89 -20.40
C TYR A 156 -4.79 -17.01 -21.31
N SER A 157 -3.51 -16.99 -21.65
CA SER A 157 -2.79 -18.10 -22.26
C SER A 157 -2.46 -19.18 -21.21
N ALA A 158 -1.98 -20.34 -21.66
CA ALA A 158 -1.46 -21.37 -20.75
C ALA A 158 -0.35 -20.82 -19.84
N LYS A 159 0.57 -20.01 -20.39
CA LYS A 159 1.65 -19.36 -19.65
C LYS A 159 1.13 -18.41 -18.56
N ASP A 160 0.06 -17.66 -18.84
CA ASP A 160 -0.55 -16.79 -17.83
C ASP A 160 -1.14 -17.61 -16.68
N PHE A 161 -1.83 -18.72 -16.98
CA PHE A 161 -2.35 -19.62 -15.93
C PHE A 161 -1.24 -20.25 -15.10
N ASP A 162 -0.10 -20.62 -15.69
CA ASP A 162 1.04 -21.17 -14.96
C ASP A 162 1.71 -20.12 -14.06
N ALA A 163 1.66 -18.85 -14.45
CA ALA A 163 2.16 -17.72 -13.67
C ALA A 163 1.20 -17.29 -12.55
N VAL A 164 -0.14 -17.45 -12.74
CA VAL A 164 -1.16 -17.03 -11.76
C VAL A 164 -1.36 -18.14 -10.71
N THR A 165 -0.33 -18.35 -9.90
CA THR A 165 -0.37 -19.18 -8.70
C THR A 165 0.19 -18.38 -7.52
N THR A 166 -0.13 -18.77 -6.30
CA THR A 166 0.35 -18.07 -5.10
C THR A 166 1.88 -18.01 -5.01
N ASP A 167 2.58 -19.02 -5.55
CA ASP A 167 4.03 -19.13 -5.49
C ASP A 167 4.75 -18.41 -6.63
N ASN A 168 4.13 -18.35 -7.82
CA ASN A 168 4.78 -17.86 -9.04
C ASN A 168 4.39 -16.44 -9.44
N PHE A 169 3.27 -15.90 -8.90
CA PHE A 169 2.68 -14.65 -9.38
C PHE A 169 3.60 -13.43 -9.21
N TYR A 170 4.33 -13.35 -8.13
CA TYR A 170 5.29 -12.26 -7.91
C TYR A 170 6.72 -12.79 -7.93
N LYS A 171 7.61 -12.07 -8.64
CA LYS A 171 9.05 -12.28 -8.59
C LYS A 171 9.77 -10.99 -8.29
N GLY A 172 10.78 -11.05 -7.42
CA GLY A 172 11.58 -9.91 -7.04
C GLY A 172 12.80 -10.33 -6.24
N GLN A 173 13.81 -9.47 -6.22
CA GLN A 173 15.02 -9.62 -5.43
C GLN A 173 15.37 -8.26 -4.80
N TRP A 174 16.01 -8.29 -3.64
CA TRP A 174 16.56 -7.11 -3.02
C TRP A 174 17.72 -6.56 -3.85
N ALA A 175 17.80 -5.23 -3.94
CA ALA A 175 18.89 -4.54 -4.59
C ALA A 175 19.14 -3.19 -3.91
N ALA A 176 20.36 -2.69 -3.98
CA ALA A 176 20.67 -1.30 -3.64
C ALA A 176 20.01 -0.36 -4.68
N SER A 177 19.59 0.82 -4.22
CA SER A 177 19.08 1.87 -5.09
C SER A 177 20.18 2.39 -6.01
N SER A 178 19.94 2.32 -7.31
CA SER A 178 20.85 2.76 -8.35
C SER A 178 20.07 3.14 -9.61
N PRO A 179 20.66 3.80 -10.60
CA PRO A 179 20.01 4.05 -11.88
C PRO A 179 19.47 2.79 -12.57
N ALA A 180 20.12 1.64 -12.37
CA ALA A 180 19.70 0.38 -12.95
C ALA A 180 18.48 -0.26 -12.22
N THR A 181 18.36 -0.08 -10.90
CA THR A 181 17.37 -0.77 -10.07
C THR A 181 16.18 0.10 -9.72
N SER A 182 16.31 1.42 -9.69
CA SER A 182 15.27 2.35 -9.26
C SER A 182 14.21 2.61 -10.33
N GLY A 183 14.57 2.59 -11.61
CA GLY A 183 13.65 2.88 -12.72
C GLY A 183 12.38 1.99 -12.71
N PRO A 184 12.47 0.67 -12.57
CA PRO A 184 11.31 -0.22 -12.51
C PRO A 184 10.59 -0.24 -11.16
N MET A 185 11.13 0.38 -10.10
CA MET A 185 10.53 0.43 -8.77
C MET A 185 9.27 1.30 -8.74
N THR A 186 8.34 1.00 -7.84
CA THR A 186 7.22 1.91 -7.53
C THR A 186 7.73 3.32 -7.25
N ALA A 187 7.21 4.32 -7.98
CA ALA A 187 7.61 5.71 -7.79
C ALA A 187 7.28 6.22 -6.38
N VAL A 188 6.06 5.94 -5.90
CA VAL A 188 5.62 6.35 -4.56
C VAL A 188 6.47 5.70 -3.49
N GLY A 189 6.75 4.39 -3.61
CA GLY A 189 7.61 3.67 -2.67
C GLY A 189 9.05 4.18 -2.68
N TYR A 190 9.60 4.51 -3.86
CA TYR A 190 10.93 5.08 -4.01
C TYR A 190 11.04 6.44 -3.31
N TYR A 191 10.16 7.40 -3.63
CA TYR A 191 10.21 8.73 -3.02
C TYR A 191 9.92 8.69 -1.51
N PHE A 192 9.05 7.81 -1.06
CA PHE A 192 8.83 7.55 0.35
C PHE A 192 10.11 7.06 1.05
N GLY A 193 10.75 6.04 0.49
CA GLY A 193 11.99 5.48 1.02
C GLY A 193 13.14 6.50 1.05
N LYS A 194 13.31 7.26 -0.03
CA LYS A 194 14.27 8.36 -0.12
C LYS A 194 14.03 9.40 0.97
N LYS A 195 12.76 9.79 1.18
CA LYS A 195 12.40 10.76 2.22
C LYS A 195 12.69 10.26 3.62
N LEU A 196 12.45 8.97 3.90
CA LEU A 196 12.84 8.36 5.17
C LEU A 196 14.36 8.31 5.36
N ARG A 197 15.11 7.96 4.32
CA ARG A 197 16.58 7.98 4.35
C ARG A 197 17.10 9.35 4.77
N GLU A 198 16.62 10.41 4.09
CA GLU A 198 16.99 11.79 4.39
C GLU A 198 16.64 12.19 5.83
N GLY A 199 15.45 11.81 6.30
CA GLY A 199 14.96 12.22 7.63
C GLY A 199 15.51 11.42 8.80
N LEU A 200 15.92 10.18 8.60
CA LEU A 200 16.39 9.27 9.66
C LEU A 200 17.91 9.08 9.67
N GLY A 201 18.58 9.20 8.51
CA GLY A 201 20.02 8.99 8.39
C GLY A 201 20.48 7.54 8.58
N ILE A 202 19.56 6.56 8.49
CA ILE A 202 19.85 5.11 8.66
C ILE A 202 19.40 4.33 7.42
N PRO A 203 19.85 3.08 7.23
CA PRO A 203 19.38 2.26 6.11
C PRO A 203 17.85 2.11 6.07
N VAL A 204 17.27 2.11 4.87
CA VAL A 204 15.84 1.92 4.63
C VAL A 204 15.61 0.87 3.56
N GLY A 205 14.81 -0.14 3.86
CA GLY A 205 14.32 -1.15 2.92
C GLY A 205 12.85 -0.93 2.54
N ILE A 206 12.55 -0.94 1.24
CA ILE A 206 11.19 -0.86 0.72
C ILE A 206 10.84 -2.17 0.02
N ILE A 207 9.87 -2.89 0.57
CA ILE A 207 9.23 -4.03 -0.08
C ILE A 207 8.05 -3.51 -0.87
N HIS A 208 7.97 -3.83 -2.17
CA HIS A 208 6.84 -3.45 -3.01
C HIS A 208 6.06 -4.67 -3.47
N SER A 209 4.74 -4.66 -3.25
CA SER A 209 3.78 -5.63 -3.81
C SER A 209 2.47 -4.91 -4.11
N SER A 210 2.16 -4.68 -5.38
CA SER A 210 0.91 -4.05 -5.82
C SER A 210 0.44 -4.61 -7.15
N LEU A 211 -0.84 -4.40 -7.48
CA LEU A 211 -1.42 -4.83 -8.76
C LEU A 211 -2.46 -3.84 -9.26
N GLY A 212 -2.38 -3.46 -10.54
CA GLY A 212 -3.36 -2.59 -11.19
C GLY A 212 -4.77 -3.17 -11.16
N GLY A 213 -5.76 -2.32 -10.81
CA GLY A 213 -7.18 -2.69 -10.78
C GLY A 213 -7.59 -3.60 -9.62
N SER A 214 -6.71 -3.93 -8.68
CA SER A 214 -7.05 -4.79 -7.56
C SER A 214 -7.88 -4.07 -6.50
N GLU A 215 -8.90 -4.75 -5.99
CA GLU A 215 -9.74 -4.31 -4.89
C GLU A 215 -9.24 -4.82 -3.55
N ILE A 216 -9.69 -4.22 -2.45
CA ILE A 216 -9.28 -4.55 -1.07
C ILE A 216 -9.47 -6.03 -0.76
N ALA A 217 -10.54 -6.65 -1.27
CA ALA A 217 -10.87 -8.07 -1.03
C ALA A 217 -9.75 -9.04 -1.45
N ALA A 218 -8.98 -8.71 -2.50
CA ALA A 218 -7.85 -9.53 -2.95
C ALA A 218 -6.67 -9.55 -1.96
N TRP A 219 -6.62 -8.57 -1.04
CA TRP A 219 -5.56 -8.35 -0.06
C TRP A 219 -5.93 -8.81 1.36
N ILE A 220 -7.12 -9.41 1.57
CA ILE A 220 -7.57 -9.97 2.86
C ILE A 220 -7.20 -11.46 2.92
N PRO A 221 -6.60 -11.97 4.02
CA PRO A 221 -6.29 -13.41 4.17
C PRO A 221 -7.52 -14.31 3.98
N ARG A 222 -7.36 -15.43 3.28
CA ARG A 222 -8.46 -16.38 2.98
C ARG A 222 -9.18 -16.88 4.23
N GLN A 223 -8.44 -17.18 5.29
CA GLN A 223 -9.05 -17.61 6.56
C GLN A 223 -9.96 -16.54 7.18
N VAL A 224 -9.64 -15.25 6.99
CA VAL A 224 -10.46 -14.13 7.47
C VAL A 224 -11.75 -14.03 6.65
N ILE A 225 -11.65 -14.15 5.31
CA ILE A 225 -12.82 -14.20 4.42
C ILE A 225 -13.72 -15.39 4.78
N ASN A 226 -13.14 -16.57 4.99
CA ASN A 226 -13.89 -17.77 5.29
C ASN A 226 -14.56 -17.75 6.68
N ALA A 227 -13.97 -17.08 7.65
CA ALA A 227 -14.50 -16.96 9.00
C ALA A 227 -15.60 -15.89 9.14
N ASN A 228 -15.72 -14.93 8.22
CA ASN A 228 -16.67 -13.82 8.32
C ASN A 228 -17.88 -14.02 7.40
N ASN A 229 -19.08 -14.15 7.98
CA ASN A 229 -20.32 -14.34 7.20
C ASN A 229 -20.69 -13.14 6.31
N SER A 230 -20.26 -11.93 6.64
CA SER A 230 -20.44 -10.76 5.76
C SER A 230 -19.68 -10.91 4.44
N PHE A 231 -18.67 -11.77 4.38
CA PHE A 231 -17.87 -12.06 3.19
C PHE A 231 -18.27 -13.36 2.47
N ARG A 232 -19.42 -13.96 2.78
CA ARG A 232 -19.86 -15.24 2.18
C ARG A 232 -19.86 -15.21 0.64
N THR A 233 -20.20 -14.07 0.04
CA THR A 233 -20.23 -13.88 -1.42
C THR A 233 -18.84 -13.77 -2.05
N LEU A 234 -17.78 -13.61 -1.25
CA LEU A 234 -16.39 -13.58 -1.71
C LEU A 234 -15.75 -14.98 -1.79
N ARG A 235 -16.45 -16.03 -1.35
CA ARG A 235 -15.89 -17.38 -1.24
C ARG A 235 -16.04 -18.17 -2.54
N GLY A 236 -15.07 -19.06 -2.81
CA GLY A 236 -15.12 -19.96 -3.98
C GLY A 236 -15.25 -19.20 -5.30
N ASN A 237 -16.20 -19.59 -6.16
CA ASN A 237 -16.53 -18.90 -7.41
C ASN A 237 -17.59 -17.80 -7.26
N HIS A 238 -18.24 -17.69 -6.09
CA HIS A 238 -19.28 -16.69 -5.86
C HIS A 238 -18.77 -15.25 -5.97
N TRP A 239 -17.47 -15.04 -5.81
CA TRP A 239 -16.87 -13.70 -5.91
C TRP A 239 -17.10 -13.02 -7.27
N LEU A 240 -17.23 -13.80 -8.36
CA LEU A 240 -17.54 -13.28 -9.69
C LEU A 240 -18.95 -12.66 -9.78
N ASP A 241 -19.83 -12.98 -8.85
CA ASP A 241 -21.20 -12.45 -8.75
C ASP A 241 -21.40 -11.60 -7.49
N SER A 242 -20.34 -11.39 -6.71
CA SER A 242 -20.41 -10.69 -5.43
C SER A 242 -20.65 -9.18 -5.63
N PRO A 243 -21.62 -8.58 -4.91
CA PRO A 243 -21.80 -7.13 -4.88
C PRO A 243 -20.66 -6.39 -4.18
N LEU A 244 -19.79 -7.12 -3.46
CA LEU A 244 -18.58 -6.58 -2.82
C LEU A 244 -17.40 -6.42 -3.79
N ILE A 245 -17.58 -6.74 -5.07
CA ILE A 245 -16.59 -6.60 -6.14
C ILE A 245 -17.24 -5.81 -7.28
N SER A 246 -16.56 -4.79 -7.80
CA SER A 246 -17.10 -3.95 -8.86
C SER A 246 -17.35 -4.72 -10.16
N ASP A 247 -18.31 -4.24 -10.95
CA ASP A 247 -18.65 -4.83 -12.25
C ASP A 247 -17.45 -4.86 -13.19
N TRP A 248 -16.65 -3.82 -13.17
CA TRP A 248 -15.44 -3.72 -13.98
C TRP A 248 -14.44 -4.83 -13.64
N VAL A 249 -14.17 -5.05 -12.35
CA VAL A 249 -13.24 -6.09 -11.87
C VAL A 249 -13.76 -7.48 -12.22
N ARG A 250 -15.06 -7.75 -11.96
CA ARG A 250 -15.68 -9.04 -12.30
C ARG A 250 -15.68 -9.32 -13.81
N GLY A 251 -16.02 -8.31 -14.60
CA GLY A 251 -16.00 -8.42 -16.07
C GLY A 251 -14.60 -8.71 -16.62
N ARG A 252 -13.59 -7.99 -16.10
CA ARG A 252 -12.18 -8.20 -16.47
C ARG A 252 -11.72 -9.61 -16.09
N ALA A 253 -12.01 -10.05 -14.86
CA ALA A 253 -11.66 -11.38 -14.41
C ALA A 253 -12.30 -12.49 -15.24
N ARG A 254 -13.62 -12.40 -15.51
CA ARG A 254 -14.31 -13.37 -16.37
C ARG A 254 -13.66 -13.44 -17.76
N LYS A 255 -13.26 -12.30 -18.33
CA LYS A 255 -12.58 -12.28 -19.62
C LYS A 255 -11.23 -12.99 -19.55
N ASN A 256 -10.43 -12.71 -18.53
CA ASN A 256 -9.12 -13.33 -18.38
C ASN A 256 -9.22 -14.86 -18.21
N ILE A 257 -10.10 -15.34 -17.32
CA ILE A 257 -10.22 -16.78 -17.03
C ILE A 257 -11.19 -17.53 -17.96
N SER A 258 -11.77 -16.88 -18.98
CA SER A 258 -12.75 -17.49 -19.87
C SER A 258 -12.33 -18.85 -20.45
N PRO A 259 -11.04 -19.15 -20.78
CA PRO A 259 -10.64 -20.47 -21.26
C PRO A 259 -10.79 -21.60 -20.24
N ARG A 260 -10.84 -21.28 -18.93
CA ARG A 260 -10.94 -22.26 -17.82
C ARG A 260 -12.14 -22.03 -16.91
N LEU A 261 -13.09 -21.18 -17.28
CA LEU A 261 -14.21 -20.81 -16.41
C LEU A 261 -15.07 -22.02 -16.00
N ASN A 262 -15.20 -23.03 -16.87
CA ASN A 262 -15.95 -24.26 -16.62
C ASN A 262 -15.11 -25.35 -15.93
N GLN A 263 -13.87 -25.10 -15.59
CA GLN A 263 -12.95 -26.08 -14.99
C GLN A 263 -12.80 -25.92 -13.47
N GLY A 264 -13.81 -25.40 -12.78
CA GLY A 264 -13.77 -25.15 -11.34
C GLY A 264 -13.57 -23.67 -10.99
N SER A 265 -12.71 -23.36 -10.01
CA SER A 265 -12.41 -22.00 -9.56
C SER A 265 -10.97 -21.64 -9.90
N PRO A 266 -10.65 -21.27 -11.14
CA PRO A 266 -9.29 -20.91 -11.51
C PRO A 266 -8.82 -19.70 -10.69
N ASP A 267 -7.53 -19.65 -10.44
CA ASP A 267 -6.95 -18.50 -9.78
C ASP A 267 -6.91 -17.29 -10.72
N HIS A 268 -7.08 -16.13 -10.10
CA HIS A 268 -7.02 -14.84 -10.77
C HIS A 268 -6.48 -13.80 -9.77
N PRO A 269 -5.66 -12.83 -10.19
CA PRO A 269 -5.11 -11.83 -9.29
C PRO A 269 -6.16 -10.99 -8.55
N TYR A 270 -7.35 -10.83 -9.11
CA TYR A 270 -8.47 -10.13 -8.44
C TYR A 270 -9.32 -11.02 -7.53
N LYS A 271 -9.08 -12.35 -7.57
CA LYS A 271 -9.79 -13.28 -6.67
C LYS A 271 -9.51 -12.93 -5.21
N PRO A 272 -10.54 -12.88 -4.35
CA PRO A 272 -10.34 -12.59 -2.94
C PRO A 272 -9.26 -13.44 -2.30
N ALA A 273 -8.41 -12.83 -1.49
CA ALA A 273 -7.22 -13.36 -0.84
C ALA A 273 -6.00 -13.65 -1.73
N PHE A 274 -6.12 -13.71 -3.05
CA PHE A 274 -5.01 -14.12 -3.92
C PHE A 274 -3.76 -13.24 -3.76
N LEU A 275 -3.92 -11.92 -3.74
CA LEU A 275 -2.80 -10.99 -3.62
C LEU A 275 -2.19 -10.96 -2.22
N TYR A 276 -3.01 -11.23 -1.19
CA TYR A 276 -2.45 -11.47 0.14
C TYR A 276 -1.56 -12.72 0.15
N GLU A 277 -2.05 -13.84 -0.37
CA GLU A 277 -1.34 -15.11 -0.37
C GLU A 277 -0.07 -15.08 -1.23
N SER A 278 -0.14 -14.48 -2.42
CA SER A 278 1.00 -14.40 -3.35
C SER A 278 2.00 -13.29 -3.03
N GLY A 279 1.54 -12.15 -2.49
CA GLY A 279 2.35 -10.93 -2.37
C GLY A 279 2.70 -10.52 -0.93
N ILE A 280 1.88 -10.87 0.06
CA ILE A 280 2.02 -10.37 1.44
C ILE A 280 2.39 -11.46 2.43
N ALA A 281 1.77 -12.64 2.37
CA ALA A 281 1.90 -13.67 3.38
C ALA A 281 3.35 -14.06 3.69
N TRP A 282 4.19 -14.22 2.68
CA TRP A 282 5.60 -14.58 2.86
C TRP A 282 6.46 -13.43 3.43
N THR A 283 6.02 -12.17 3.31
CA THR A 283 6.73 -11.02 3.90
C THR A 283 6.52 -10.91 5.40
N THR A 284 5.51 -11.60 5.96
CA THR A 284 5.17 -11.55 7.38
C THR A 284 6.21 -12.24 8.29
N ALA A 285 7.16 -12.95 7.71
CA ALA A 285 8.34 -13.45 8.41
C ALA A 285 9.28 -12.32 8.88
N LEU A 286 9.25 -11.15 8.21
CA LEU A 286 10.06 -10.00 8.56
C LEU A 286 9.23 -8.97 9.37
N PRO A 287 9.67 -8.56 10.58
CA PRO A 287 8.92 -7.62 11.41
C PRO A 287 9.06 -6.17 10.90
N ILE A 288 8.36 -5.84 9.81
CA ILE A 288 8.37 -4.51 9.18
C ILE A 288 7.92 -3.40 10.14
N THR A 289 8.26 -2.16 9.82
CA THR A 289 7.87 -0.99 10.62
C THR A 289 6.44 -0.58 10.33
N GLY A 290 6.05 -0.52 9.06
CA GLY A 290 4.71 -0.11 8.66
C GLY A 290 4.41 -0.34 7.19
N VAL A 291 3.23 0.11 6.78
CA VAL A 291 2.69 -0.03 5.42
C VAL A 291 2.39 1.34 4.85
N ILE A 292 2.78 1.59 3.59
CA ILE A 292 2.19 2.64 2.76
C ILE A 292 1.19 1.99 1.81
N TRP A 293 -0.06 2.50 1.82
CA TRP A 293 -1.18 1.94 1.09
C TRP A 293 -1.76 2.95 0.11
N TYR A 294 -1.71 2.66 -1.19
CA TYR A 294 -2.31 3.50 -2.23
C TYR A 294 -3.26 2.68 -3.10
N GLN A 295 -4.52 2.74 -2.78
CA GLN A 295 -5.57 1.95 -3.42
C GLN A 295 -6.94 2.63 -3.19
N GLY A 296 -7.92 2.32 -4.01
CA GLY A 296 -9.31 2.74 -3.82
C GLY A 296 -10.05 3.03 -5.12
N GLU A 297 -9.34 3.16 -6.24
CA GLU A 297 -9.92 3.53 -7.53
C GLU A 297 -10.96 2.52 -8.03
N SER A 298 -10.73 1.23 -7.74
CA SER A 298 -11.67 0.16 -8.11
C SER A 298 -12.80 0.03 -7.10
N ASP A 299 -12.51 0.12 -5.80
CA ASP A 299 -13.53 0.03 -4.74
C ASP A 299 -14.46 1.26 -4.73
N ALA A 300 -13.99 2.45 -5.17
CA ALA A 300 -14.82 3.64 -5.29
C ALA A 300 -15.94 3.52 -6.35
N GLU A 301 -15.89 2.50 -7.22
CA GLU A 301 -16.99 2.17 -8.13
C GLU A 301 -18.17 1.55 -7.38
N ILE A 302 -17.94 0.98 -6.20
CA ILE A 302 -18.96 0.42 -5.32
C ILE A 302 -19.44 1.54 -4.40
N ILE A 303 -20.67 2.03 -4.60
CA ILE A 303 -21.24 3.15 -3.84
C ILE A 303 -21.78 2.67 -2.46
N ASP A 304 -21.11 1.73 -1.84
CA ASP A 304 -21.38 1.30 -0.45
C ASP A 304 -20.12 1.49 0.40
N ASN A 305 -19.97 2.68 0.94
CA ASN A 305 -18.81 3.03 1.74
C ASN A 305 -18.77 2.36 3.11
N ALA A 306 -19.90 1.88 3.64
CA ALA A 306 -19.92 1.07 4.85
C ALA A 306 -19.23 -0.29 4.59
N GLN A 307 -19.51 -0.92 3.45
CA GLN A 307 -18.84 -2.15 3.02
C GLN A 307 -17.34 -1.91 2.73
N ASN A 308 -17.01 -0.83 2.00
CA ASN A 308 -15.61 -0.47 1.72
C ASN A 308 -14.82 -0.21 3.00
N SER A 309 -15.42 0.49 3.97
CA SER A 309 -14.83 0.70 5.30
C SER A 309 -14.60 -0.61 6.05
N MET A 310 -15.58 -1.53 6.01
CA MET A 310 -15.47 -2.85 6.63
C MET A 310 -14.34 -3.67 6.02
N LEU A 311 -14.24 -3.72 4.68
CA LEU A 311 -13.15 -4.42 3.98
C LEU A 311 -11.78 -3.83 4.35
N LEU A 312 -11.64 -2.50 4.32
CA LEU A 312 -10.39 -1.80 4.63
C LEU A 312 -9.95 -2.02 6.08
N LYS A 313 -10.87 -1.88 7.05
CA LYS A 313 -10.60 -2.15 8.47
C LYS A 313 -10.22 -3.61 8.72
N THR A 314 -10.90 -4.54 8.02
CA THR A 314 -10.59 -5.98 8.09
C THR A 314 -9.20 -6.28 7.53
N MET A 315 -8.83 -5.71 6.40
CA MET A 315 -7.49 -5.84 5.83
C MET A 315 -6.42 -5.34 6.82
N ILE A 316 -6.57 -4.11 7.33
CA ILE A 316 -5.62 -3.51 8.28
C ILE A 316 -5.45 -4.40 9.52
N SER A 317 -6.56 -4.82 10.14
CA SER A 317 -6.52 -5.64 11.35
C SER A 317 -5.90 -7.02 11.09
N SER A 318 -6.22 -7.64 9.96
CA SER A 318 -5.66 -8.94 9.59
C SER A 318 -4.16 -8.89 9.29
N TRP A 319 -3.67 -7.83 8.64
CA TRP A 319 -2.25 -7.65 8.40
C TRP A 319 -1.49 -7.38 9.71
N ARG A 320 -2.02 -6.53 10.59
CA ARG A 320 -1.45 -6.32 11.95
C ARG A 320 -1.31 -7.63 12.71
N LYS A 321 -2.33 -8.49 12.65
CA LYS A 321 -2.27 -9.83 13.25
C LYS A 321 -1.20 -10.71 12.60
N ALA A 322 -1.14 -10.74 11.27
CA ALA A 322 -0.19 -11.57 10.52
C ALA A 322 1.27 -11.14 10.78
N PHE A 323 1.54 -9.85 10.81
CA PHE A 323 2.86 -9.28 11.16
C PHE A 323 3.16 -9.28 12.67
N ARG A 324 2.24 -9.78 13.51
CA ARG A 324 2.37 -9.79 14.98
C ARG A 324 2.66 -8.41 15.57
N ASN A 325 2.13 -7.36 14.94
CA ASN A 325 2.28 -5.98 15.36
C ASN A 325 0.89 -5.29 15.35
N PRO A 326 0.14 -5.32 16.47
CA PRO A 326 -1.19 -4.72 16.56
C PRO A 326 -1.19 -3.20 16.36
N GLU A 327 -0.05 -2.57 16.57
CA GLU A 327 0.19 -1.14 16.45
C GLU A 327 0.87 -0.74 15.14
N MET A 328 1.01 -1.67 14.18
CA MET A 328 1.68 -1.39 12.92
C MET A 328 1.03 -0.20 12.19
N PRO A 329 1.78 0.87 11.91
CA PRO A 329 1.25 2.05 11.26
C PRO A 329 0.90 1.78 9.78
N PHE A 330 -0.19 2.40 9.32
CA PHE A 330 -0.57 2.50 7.93
C PHE A 330 -0.57 3.97 7.49
N VAL A 331 0.24 4.30 6.51
CA VAL A 331 0.22 5.58 5.82
C VAL A 331 -0.60 5.39 4.55
N MET A 332 -1.86 5.81 4.60
CA MET A 332 -2.84 5.61 3.54
C MET A 332 -2.91 6.85 2.65
N ILE A 333 -2.65 6.68 1.36
CA ILE A 333 -2.74 7.75 0.38
C ILE A 333 -4.19 7.85 -0.11
N GLN A 334 -4.77 9.02 0.09
CA GLN A 334 -6.14 9.32 -0.33
C GLN A 334 -6.24 9.39 -1.85
N LEU A 335 -7.41 9.06 -2.42
CA LEU A 335 -7.64 9.22 -3.85
C LEU A 335 -7.49 10.69 -4.27
N PRO A 336 -6.71 11.01 -5.32
CA PRO A 336 -6.56 12.37 -5.84
C PRO A 336 -7.81 12.79 -6.63
N ARG A 337 -7.83 14.03 -7.13
CA ARG A 337 -8.83 14.45 -8.12
C ARG A 337 -8.71 13.68 -9.43
N ILE A 338 -9.81 13.60 -10.18
CA ILE A 338 -9.83 13.01 -11.52
C ILE A 338 -10.89 13.70 -12.39
N ASN A 339 -10.53 14.12 -13.60
CA ASN A 339 -11.45 14.70 -14.58
C ASN A 339 -12.01 13.62 -15.53
N ASP A 340 -12.72 12.65 -14.95
CA ASP A 340 -13.39 11.59 -15.68
C ASP A 340 -14.92 11.70 -15.44
N PRO A 341 -15.73 12.07 -16.46
CA PRO A 341 -17.16 12.24 -16.32
C PRO A 341 -17.94 10.94 -16.23
N SER A 342 -17.31 9.78 -16.38
CA SER A 342 -17.97 8.48 -16.36
C SER A 342 -18.67 8.20 -15.02
N LYS A 343 -19.77 7.45 -15.07
CA LYS A 343 -20.53 7.07 -13.87
C LYS A 343 -19.72 6.21 -12.90
N ILE A 344 -18.72 5.48 -13.39
CA ILE A 344 -17.86 4.63 -12.54
C ILE A 344 -17.02 5.45 -11.55
N ARG A 345 -16.89 6.78 -11.75
CA ARG A 345 -16.18 7.68 -10.83
C ARG A 345 -17.12 8.48 -9.92
N ALA A 346 -18.40 8.18 -9.90
CA ALA A 346 -19.39 8.95 -9.14
C ALA A 346 -19.12 8.90 -7.62
N GLY A 347 -18.73 7.74 -7.07
CA GLY A 347 -18.47 7.56 -5.63
C GLY A 347 -17.09 8.06 -5.14
N TRP A 348 -16.36 8.83 -5.94
CA TRP A 348 -14.99 9.26 -5.64
C TRP A 348 -14.88 10.19 -4.41
N PRO A 349 -15.73 11.21 -4.24
CA PRO A 349 -15.69 12.08 -3.06
C PRO A 349 -16.03 11.32 -1.77
N GLU A 350 -17.06 10.48 -1.81
CA GLU A 350 -17.50 9.67 -0.68
C GLU A 350 -16.44 8.65 -0.27
N PHE A 351 -15.74 8.06 -1.23
CA PHE A 351 -14.63 7.14 -0.93
C PHE A 351 -13.46 7.85 -0.24
N ARG A 352 -13.11 9.08 -0.65
CA ARG A 352 -12.12 9.91 0.05
C ARG A 352 -12.51 10.20 1.49
N GLU A 353 -13.80 10.54 1.72
CA GLU A 353 -14.31 10.74 3.08
C GLU A 353 -14.23 9.46 3.90
N MET A 354 -14.57 8.31 3.33
CA MET A 354 -14.45 7.00 3.98
C MET A 354 -13.00 6.71 4.37
N GLN A 355 -12.03 6.99 3.49
CA GLN A 355 -10.60 6.85 3.81
C GLN A 355 -10.21 7.73 5.01
N ASP A 356 -10.64 8.99 5.05
CA ASP A 356 -10.40 9.89 6.18
C ASP A 356 -11.09 9.43 7.46
N ALA A 357 -12.31 8.90 7.37
CA ALA A 357 -13.05 8.36 8.51
C ALA A 357 -12.36 7.11 9.09
N VAL A 358 -11.83 6.24 8.25
CA VAL A 358 -11.01 5.09 8.70
C VAL A 358 -9.74 5.57 9.39
N ALA A 359 -9.03 6.55 8.82
CA ALA A 359 -7.82 7.11 9.42
C ALA A 359 -8.09 7.79 10.79
N LYS A 360 -9.26 8.40 10.97
CA LYS A 360 -9.67 9.01 12.24
C LYS A 360 -10.10 8.01 13.32
N THR A 361 -10.62 6.84 12.90
CA THR A 361 -11.24 5.86 13.82
C THR A 361 -10.35 4.66 14.12
N VAL A 362 -9.39 4.33 13.26
CA VAL A 362 -8.47 3.23 13.45
C VAL A 362 -7.12 3.78 13.95
N PRO A 363 -6.66 3.43 15.16
CA PRO A 363 -5.39 3.93 15.69
C PRO A 363 -4.21 3.69 14.73
N LYS A 364 -3.30 4.65 14.66
CA LYS A 364 -2.08 4.58 13.81
C LYS A 364 -2.34 4.33 12.31
N VAL A 365 -3.50 4.74 11.83
CA VAL A 365 -3.77 4.91 10.40
C VAL A 365 -3.75 6.41 10.10
N TYR A 366 -2.96 6.81 9.12
CA TYR A 366 -2.73 8.21 8.78
C TYR A 366 -3.08 8.43 7.31
N SER A 367 -3.98 9.38 7.02
CA SER A 367 -4.39 9.72 5.66
C SER A 367 -3.53 10.83 5.09
N VAL A 368 -2.97 10.61 3.92
CA VAL A 368 -2.20 11.58 3.14
C VAL A 368 -3.09 12.24 2.10
N ASN A 369 -3.33 13.54 2.22
CA ASN A 369 -4.14 14.30 1.28
C ASN A 369 -3.38 14.53 -0.04
N THR A 370 -4.00 14.12 -1.15
CA THR A 370 -3.46 14.26 -2.52
C THR A 370 -4.47 14.91 -3.48
N ILE A 371 -5.45 15.65 -2.97
CA ILE A 371 -6.54 16.24 -3.73
C ILE A 371 -6.07 17.14 -4.90
N ASP A 372 -4.93 17.77 -4.76
CA ASP A 372 -4.28 18.64 -5.74
C ASP A 372 -3.41 17.92 -6.76
N LEU A 373 -3.07 16.63 -6.54
CA LEU A 373 -2.06 15.87 -7.30
C LEU A 373 -2.66 14.92 -8.36
N GLY A 374 -3.96 15.00 -8.60
CA GLY A 374 -4.62 14.17 -9.60
C GLY A 374 -4.55 14.73 -11.02
N SER A 375 -5.00 13.93 -11.98
CA SER A 375 -5.03 14.28 -13.39
C SER A 375 -6.04 15.40 -13.69
N THR A 376 -5.70 16.23 -14.66
CA THR A 376 -6.61 17.23 -15.23
C THR A 376 -7.42 16.68 -16.41
N ASN A 377 -7.18 15.45 -16.81
CA ASN A 377 -7.89 14.67 -17.82
C ASN A 377 -8.47 13.40 -17.21
N SER A 378 -9.00 12.50 -18.01
CA SER A 378 -9.59 11.23 -17.60
C SER A 378 -8.58 10.14 -17.25
N ASP A 379 -7.26 10.37 -17.37
CA ASP A 379 -6.25 9.40 -16.97
C ASP A 379 -6.24 9.25 -15.44
N VAL A 380 -6.50 8.04 -14.97
CA VAL A 380 -6.50 7.69 -13.56
C VAL A 380 -5.08 7.61 -12.96
N HIS A 381 -4.04 7.69 -13.80
CA HIS A 381 -2.64 7.54 -13.42
C HIS A 381 -1.85 8.86 -13.59
N PRO A 382 -2.02 9.86 -12.71
CA PRO A 382 -1.24 11.09 -12.80
C PRO A 382 0.25 10.78 -12.66
N PRO A 383 1.12 11.24 -13.60
CA PRO A 383 2.54 10.86 -13.61
C PRO A 383 3.39 11.63 -12.59
N PHE A 384 2.83 12.64 -11.94
CA PHE A 384 3.53 13.45 -10.94
C PHE A 384 3.50 12.78 -9.56
N LYS A 385 4.32 11.73 -9.35
CA LYS A 385 4.33 10.89 -8.14
C LYS A 385 5.25 11.37 -7.03
N ARG A 386 6.24 12.24 -7.32
CA ARG A 386 7.21 12.71 -6.32
C ARG A 386 6.52 13.33 -5.08
N PRO A 387 5.61 14.31 -5.21
CA PRO A 387 4.95 14.90 -4.04
C PRO A 387 4.10 13.90 -3.25
N VAL A 388 3.55 12.88 -3.92
CA VAL A 388 2.75 11.84 -3.25
C VAL A 388 3.63 11.04 -2.30
N GLY A 389 4.78 10.53 -2.78
CA GLY A 389 5.72 9.78 -1.97
C GLY A 389 6.38 10.63 -0.87
N GLU A 390 6.75 11.88 -1.17
CA GLU A 390 7.33 12.80 -0.20
C GLU A 390 6.34 13.17 0.92
N ARG A 391 5.06 13.45 0.60
CA ARG A 391 4.01 13.69 1.62
C ARG A 391 3.79 12.47 2.49
N ALA A 392 3.79 11.28 1.91
CA ALA A 392 3.70 10.03 2.67
C ALA A 392 4.92 9.85 3.60
N GLY A 393 6.13 10.12 3.10
CA GLY A 393 7.37 10.11 3.88
C GLY A 393 7.36 11.12 5.03
N ASN A 394 6.94 12.36 4.78
CA ASN A 394 6.78 13.38 5.81
C ASN A 394 5.75 12.97 6.87
N THR A 395 4.65 12.33 6.45
CA THR A 395 3.64 11.78 7.38
C THR A 395 4.24 10.70 8.27
N ALA A 396 5.01 9.78 7.72
CA ALA A 396 5.70 8.75 8.51
C ALA A 396 6.74 9.38 9.46
N LEU A 397 7.57 10.30 8.97
CA LEU A 397 8.57 11.00 9.80
C LEU A 397 7.93 11.73 10.97
N ASN A 398 6.80 12.40 10.76
CA ASN A 398 6.09 13.10 11.85
C ASN A 398 5.35 12.13 12.77
N LYS A 399 4.45 11.29 12.23
CA LYS A 399 3.49 10.50 13.02
C LYS A 399 4.07 9.22 13.62
N VAL A 400 5.09 8.63 12.98
CA VAL A 400 5.70 7.36 13.41
C VAL A 400 7.02 7.60 14.13
N TYR A 401 7.84 8.53 13.62
CA TYR A 401 9.17 8.78 14.17
C TYR A 401 9.24 10.07 15.04
N GLY A 402 8.13 10.81 15.20
CA GLY A 402 8.06 12.00 16.06
C GLY A 402 8.89 13.20 15.60
N LYS A 403 9.32 13.21 14.32
CA LYS A 403 10.06 14.35 13.75
C LYS A 403 9.15 15.56 13.58
N LYS A 404 9.63 16.75 13.88
CA LYS A 404 8.88 18.01 13.73
C LYS A 404 8.86 18.48 12.27
N ILE A 405 8.28 17.67 11.39
CA ILE A 405 8.14 17.93 9.95
C ILE A 405 6.66 18.18 9.64
N PRO A 406 6.29 19.27 8.93
CA PRO A 406 4.91 19.50 8.52
C PRO A 406 4.40 18.37 7.62
N CYS A 407 3.21 17.84 7.91
CA CYS A 407 2.62 16.74 7.13
C CYS A 407 1.10 16.87 6.93
N GLU A 408 0.46 17.85 7.56
CA GLU A 408 -0.99 18.05 7.48
C GLU A 408 -1.32 19.44 6.94
N GLY A 409 -2.27 19.51 6.02
CA GLY A 409 -2.87 20.75 5.53
C GLY A 409 -4.07 21.16 6.36
N PRO A 410 -4.66 22.34 6.07
CA PRO A 410 -5.85 22.84 6.76
C PRO A 410 -6.98 21.81 6.76
N ALA A 411 -7.65 21.63 7.89
CA ALA A 411 -8.73 20.66 8.06
C ALA A 411 -9.91 21.32 8.80
N LEU A 412 -11.14 20.89 8.49
CA LEU A 412 -12.33 21.34 9.19
C LEU A 412 -12.23 21.03 10.69
N LYS A 413 -12.35 22.08 11.51
CA LYS A 413 -12.43 21.98 12.97
C LYS A 413 -13.85 22.16 13.47
N ALA A 414 -14.52 23.20 12.98
CA ALA A 414 -15.89 23.54 13.34
C ALA A 414 -16.54 24.39 12.25
N PHE A 415 -17.86 24.47 12.25
CA PHE A 415 -18.60 25.38 11.42
C PHE A 415 -19.81 25.94 12.18
N LYS A 416 -20.29 27.11 11.76
CA LYS A 416 -21.46 27.76 12.36
C LYS A 416 -22.22 28.57 11.30
N PRO A 417 -23.53 28.32 11.09
CA PRO A 417 -24.39 29.24 10.38
C PRO A 417 -24.46 30.60 11.08
N SER A 418 -24.40 31.69 10.33
CA SER A 418 -24.40 33.08 10.83
C SER A 418 -25.12 34.02 9.86
N GLY A 419 -26.44 34.20 10.05
CA GLY A 419 -27.29 34.94 9.11
C GLY A 419 -27.29 34.25 7.73
N SER A 420 -26.96 35.03 6.70
CA SER A 420 -26.83 34.55 5.31
C SER A 420 -25.46 33.90 5.02
N ASN A 421 -24.62 33.67 6.02
CA ASN A 421 -23.27 33.14 5.86
C ASN A 421 -23.08 31.82 6.64
N ILE A 422 -22.01 31.09 6.32
CA ILE A 422 -21.45 30.06 7.17
C ILE A 422 -20.02 30.46 7.53
N LEU A 423 -19.68 30.37 8.81
CA LEU A 423 -18.30 30.50 9.31
C LEU A 423 -17.70 29.11 9.43
N VAL A 424 -16.62 28.86 8.69
CA VAL A 424 -15.85 27.62 8.73
C VAL A 424 -14.55 27.88 9.46
N GLN A 425 -14.33 27.19 10.56
CA GLN A 425 -13.06 27.21 11.28
C GLN A 425 -12.19 26.03 10.84
N LEU A 426 -10.98 26.32 10.40
CA LEU A 426 -9.96 25.34 10.04
C LEU A 426 -8.88 25.25 11.11
N ASP A 427 -8.38 24.04 11.34
CA ASP A 427 -7.16 23.72 12.08
C ASP A 427 -6.01 23.46 11.10
N GLN A 428 -4.76 23.33 11.58
CA GLN A 428 -3.55 23.17 10.76
C GLN A 428 -3.40 24.29 9.70
N ALA A 429 -3.89 25.47 10.03
CA ALA A 429 -4.07 26.60 9.11
C ALA A 429 -3.05 27.74 9.34
N ALA A 430 -1.92 27.47 10.01
CA ALA A 430 -0.86 28.46 10.18
C ALA A 430 -0.37 28.97 8.82
N GLY A 431 -0.40 30.30 8.61
CA GLY A 431 -0.03 30.90 7.34
C GLY A 431 -1.00 30.59 6.19
N LEU A 432 -2.31 30.35 6.51
CA LEU A 432 -3.33 30.04 5.49
C LEU A 432 -3.33 31.07 4.36
N THR A 433 -3.24 30.59 3.13
CA THR A 433 -3.19 31.40 1.91
C THR A 433 -3.73 30.60 0.71
N THR A 434 -3.70 31.21 -0.46
CA THR A 434 -4.01 30.53 -1.72
C THR A 434 -2.77 30.47 -2.61
N THR A 435 -2.65 29.42 -3.43
CA THR A 435 -1.49 29.18 -4.30
C THR A 435 -1.40 30.14 -5.47
N ASP A 436 -2.51 30.81 -5.84
CA ASP A 436 -2.64 31.70 -6.98
C ASP A 436 -2.94 33.17 -6.59
N GLY A 437 -2.94 33.49 -5.29
CA GLY A 437 -3.22 34.83 -4.78
C GLY A 437 -4.69 35.29 -4.94
N LYS A 438 -5.58 34.43 -5.45
CA LYS A 438 -7.01 34.71 -5.59
C LYS A 438 -7.75 34.32 -4.32
N GLU A 439 -9.06 34.58 -4.29
CA GLU A 439 -9.93 34.12 -3.21
C GLU A 439 -9.95 32.59 -3.11
N PRO A 440 -10.17 32.03 -1.90
CA PRO A 440 -10.30 30.57 -1.74
C PRO A 440 -11.45 30.02 -2.59
N ALA A 441 -11.18 29.00 -3.39
CA ALA A 441 -12.14 28.43 -4.33
C ALA A 441 -12.64 27.05 -3.89
N GLN A 442 -13.62 26.50 -4.61
CA GLN A 442 -14.17 25.14 -4.45
C GLN A 442 -15.01 24.93 -3.18
N PHE A 443 -15.61 26.01 -2.68
CA PHE A 443 -16.62 25.96 -1.62
C PHE A 443 -18.02 25.97 -2.19
N GLU A 444 -18.92 25.26 -1.51
CA GLU A 444 -20.35 25.23 -1.78
C GLU A 444 -21.12 25.27 -0.46
N ILE A 445 -22.30 25.91 -0.44
CA ILE A 445 -23.22 25.96 0.71
C ILE A 445 -24.61 25.53 0.30
N ALA A 446 -25.37 24.98 1.25
CA ALA A 446 -26.75 24.55 1.07
C ALA A 446 -27.65 25.06 2.20
N GLY A 447 -28.92 25.28 1.89
CA GLY A 447 -30.01 25.51 2.85
C GLY A 447 -30.55 24.19 3.42
N THR A 448 -31.78 24.26 3.96
CA THR A 448 -32.50 23.08 4.46
C THR A 448 -33.00 22.15 3.37
N ASP A 449 -33.04 22.60 2.14
CA ASP A 449 -33.41 21.85 0.93
C ASP A 449 -32.29 20.88 0.48
N GLY A 450 -31.07 21.03 1.04
CA GLY A 450 -29.91 20.20 0.69
C GLY A 450 -29.33 20.48 -0.69
N THR A 451 -29.79 21.52 -1.39
CA THR A 451 -29.26 21.91 -2.70
C THR A 451 -28.01 22.77 -2.52
N TYR A 452 -26.88 22.28 -3.02
CA TYR A 452 -25.58 22.95 -2.90
C TYR A 452 -25.35 23.92 -4.05
N HIS A 453 -24.98 25.17 -3.71
CA HIS A 453 -24.64 26.24 -4.64
C HIS A 453 -23.21 26.73 -4.40
N PRO A 454 -22.48 27.18 -5.44
CA PRO A 454 -21.17 27.79 -5.28
C PRO A 454 -21.19 28.93 -4.26
N ALA A 455 -20.15 28.98 -3.45
CA ALA A 455 -20.01 30.00 -2.40
C ALA A 455 -18.74 30.83 -2.59
N ALA A 456 -18.85 32.14 -2.47
CA ALA A 456 -17.73 33.03 -2.25
C ALA A 456 -17.12 32.73 -0.87
N ALA A 457 -15.79 32.75 -0.78
CA ALA A 457 -15.07 32.43 0.43
C ALA A 457 -14.04 33.52 0.76
N GLU A 458 -14.10 34.04 1.98
CA GLU A 458 -13.18 35.07 2.46
C GLU A 458 -12.50 34.63 3.74
N ILE A 459 -11.17 34.72 3.81
CA ILE A 459 -10.41 34.47 5.04
C ILE A 459 -10.52 35.67 5.96
N ILE A 460 -11.40 35.62 6.96
CA ILE A 460 -11.70 36.73 7.85
C ILE A 460 -10.86 36.78 9.13
N ASN A 461 -10.22 35.68 9.50
CA ASN A 461 -9.36 35.61 10.68
C ASN A 461 -8.25 34.57 10.53
N ARG A 462 -7.07 34.87 11.05
CA ARG A 462 -5.92 33.95 11.18
C ARG A 462 -5.35 34.10 12.58
N LYS A 463 -5.36 33.02 13.38
CA LYS A 463 -4.81 33.06 14.75
C LYS A 463 -4.02 31.78 15.03
N GLY A 464 -2.70 31.91 15.06
CA GLY A 464 -1.82 30.77 15.30
C GLY A 464 -2.03 29.66 14.26
N ASN A 465 -2.43 28.47 14.72
CA ASN A 465 -2.68 27.31 13.86
C ASN A 465 -4.15 27.19 13.39
N THR A 466 -4.97 28.22 13.61
CA THR A 466 -6.38 28.23 13.19
C THR A 466 -6.68 29.41 12.27
N ALA A 467 -7.67 29.23 11.40
CA ALA A 467 -8.23 30.30 10.59
C ALA A 467 -9.74 30.16 10.45
N VAL A 468 -10.42 31.29 10.16
CA VAL A 468 -11.86 31.32 9.90
C VAL A 468 -12.11 31.83 8.48
N ILE A 469 -12.91 31.09 7.75
CA ILE A 469 -13.39 31.44 6.41
C ILE A 469 -14.88 31.73 6.50
N ARG A 470 -15.30 32.87 5.95
CA ARG A 470 -16.71 33.22 5.74
C ARG A 470 -17.14 32.76 4.36
N LEU A 471 -18.24 32.01 4.31
CA LEU A 471 -18.84 31.51 3.06
C LEU A 471 -20.20 32.20 2.85
N SER A 472 -20.48 32.66 1.63
CA SER A 472 -21.74 33.25 1.24
C SER A 472 -22.12 32.88 -0.20
N SER A 473 -23.42 32.82 -0.48
CA SER A 473 -23.96 32.67 -1.84
C SER A 473 -25.25 33.48 -1.97
N PRO A 474 -25.46 34.22 -3.06
CA PRO A 474 -26.70 34.94 -3.29
C PRO A 474 -27.91 34.02 -3.44
N GLU A 475 -27.66 32.75 -3.81
CA GLU A 475 -28.68 31.73 -4.03
C GLU A 475 -29.15 31.07 -2.73
N VAL A 476 -28.42 31.24 -1.61
CA VAL A 476 -28.71 30.57 -0.33
C VAL A 476 -28.85 31.59 0.80
N LYS A 477 -30.07 32.05 1.06
CA LYS A 477 -30.35 33.10 2.07
C LYS A 477 -30.16 32.60 3.52
N SER A 478 -30.40 31.32 3.79
CA SER A 478 -30.32 30.73 5.13
C SER A 478 -29.51 29.43 5.07
N PRO A 479 -28.19 29.53 4.90
CA PRO A 479 -27.34 28.34 4.75
C PRO A 479 -27.24 27.52 6.04
N LYS A 480 -27.23 26.21 5.90
CA LYS A 480 -27.12 25.22 6.98
C LYS A 480 -25.86 24.36 6.89
N HIS A 481 -25.44 24.04 5.67
CA HIS A 481 -24.34 23.14 5.39
C HIS A 481 -23.34 23.76 4.41
N ALA A 482 -22.10 23.33 4.55
CA ALA A 482 -21.01 23.70 3.66
C ALA A 482 -20.22 22.45 3.24
N ARG A 483 -19.62 22.50 2.06
CA ARG A 483 -18.65 21.51 1.62
C ARG A 483 -17.50 22.19 0.86
N TYR A 484 -16.34 21.54 0.88
CA TYR A 484 -15.13 22.00 0.21
C TYR A 484 -14.53 20.85 -0.61
N CYS A 485 -14.19 21.12 -1.87
CA CYS A 485 -13.62 20.13 -2.80
C CYS A 485 -14.42 18.81 -2.86
N TRP A 486 -15.76 18.91 -2.78
CA TRP A 486 -16.67 17.76 -2.75
C TRP A 486 -17.12 17.38 -4.15
N ASN A 487 -16.13 17.12 -5.03
CA ASN A 487 -16.34 16.59 -6.37
C ASN A 487 -15.18 15.67 -6.75
N ARG A 488 -15.37 14.82 -7.75
CA ARG A 488 -14.30 14.00 -8.31
C ARG A 488 -13.20 14.86 -8.95
N PHE A 489 -13.55 15.93 -9.67
CA PHE A 489 -12.61 16.91 -10.20
C PHE A 489 -12.78 18.24 -9.52
N VAL A 490 -11.71 18.76 -8.99
CA VAL A 490 -11.62 20.06 -8.29
C VAL A 490 -10.26 20.70 -8.59
N THR A 491 -10.20 22.02 -8.47
CA THR A 491 -8.97 22.81 -8.60
C THR A 491 -8.70 23.58 -7.31
N PRO A 492 -8.28 22.88 -6.22
CA PRO A 492 -8.07 23.53 -4.93
C PRO A 492 -6.91 24.52 -5.02
N ASN A 493 -7.07 25.69 -4.40
CA ASN A 493 -6.01 26.68 -4.26
C ASN A 493 -5.66 26.99 -2.80
N LEU A 494 -6.44 26.49 -1.83
CA LEU A 494 -6.26 26.78 -0.41
C LEU A 494 -5.17 25.89 0.21
N VAL A 495 -4.16 26.53 0.79
CA VAL A 495 -2.99 25.86 1.42
C VAL A 495 -2.62 26.56 2.73
N ASN A 496 -1.88 25.86 3.61
CA ASN A 496 -1.22 26.51 4.75
C ASN A 496 0.17 27.05 4.37
N GLY A 497 0.87 27.66 5.31
CA GLY A 497 2.21 28.25 5.10
C GLY A 497 3.28 27.22 4.67
N ASN A 498 3.04 25.92 4.85
CA ASN A 498 3.90 24.83 4.39
C ASN A 498 3.50 24.30 3.00
N GLN A 499 2.63 25.00 2.28
CA GLN A 499 2.11 24.62 0.96
C GLN A 499 1.37 23.28 0.93
N LEU A 500 0.82 22.84 2.07
CA LEU A 500 0.01 21.64 2.15
C LEU A 500 -1.46 22.00 1.90
N PRO A 501 -2.16 21.28 0.98
CA PRO A 501 -3.51 21.61 0.57
C PRO A 501 -4.54 21.35 1.67
N ALA A 502 -5.57 22.18 1.71
CA ALA A 502 -6.71 21.96 2.59
C ALA A 502 -7.42 20.63 2.26
N ARG A 503 -7.85 19.91 3.30
CA ARG A 503 -8.55 18.63 3.15
C ARG A 503 -9.98 18.85 2.68
N PRO A 504 -10.51 18.04 1.76
CA PRO A 504 -11.92 18.00 1.45
C PRO A 504 -12.78 17.76 2.69
N PHE A 505 -13.93 18.38 2.74
CA PHE A 505 -14.89 18.15 3.82
C PHE A 505 -16.33 18.46 3.40
N ARG A 506 -17.28 17.96 4.18
CA ARG A 506 -18.67 18.39 4.23
C ARG A 506 -19.16 18.50 5.67
N THR A 507 -20.25 19.24 5.91
CA THR A 507 -20.80 19.51 7.25
C THR A 507 -22.20 18.93 7.47
N ASP A 508 -22.79 18.34 6.45
CA ASP A 508 -24.01 17.54 6.52
C ASP A 508 -23.73 16.11 7.02
N GLU A 509 -24.65 15.17 6.84
CA GLU A 509 -24.45 13.81 7.35
C GLU A 509 -23.21 13.12 6.75
N PRO A 510 -22.31 12.56 7.58
CA PRO A 510 -21.13 11.86 7.09
C PRO A 510 -21.52 10.55 6.39
N VAL A 511 -20.66 10.12 5.43
CA VAL A 511 -20.79 8.85 4.70
C VAL A 511 -20.83 7.63 5.63
N LEU A 512 -20.09 7.69 6.74
CA LEU A 512 -20.13 6.67 7.80
C LEU A 512 -20.79 7.27 9.03
N LYS A 513 -22.01 6.84 9.34
CA LYS A 513 -22.64 7.13 10.64
C LYS A 513 -21.83 6.46 11.75
N LYS A 514 -21.63 7.19 12.85
CA LYS A 514 -20.91 6.69 14.03
C LYS A 514 -21.58 5.49 14.67
#